data_d0408bef0344688b0698fd91aeb14d72
#
_entry.id   d0408bef0344688b0698fd91aeb14d72
#
_cell.length_a   1.000
_cell.length_b   1.000
_cell.length_c   1.000
_cell.angle_alpha   90.00
_cell.angle_beta   90.00
_cell.angle_gamma   90.00
#
_symmetry.space_group_name_H-M   'P 1'
#
loop_
_entity.id
_entity.type
_entity.pdbx_description
1 polymer ?
#
loop_
_entity_poly.entity_id
_entity_poly.type
_entity_poly.pdbx_seq_one_letter_code
_entity_poly.pdbx_strand_id
1 'polypeptide(L)'
;MEQPSLNQRRGDGVVVACRRADDRWLFIRRSAMVRAPLQVCFPGGWVDDGESQIEAARREMREELDAEVEPLQCVWRHQFSERPLTLWGWLATLKSPSVTPNPLEVHEVLWLTAEEAVNHPDILPRTDAFIAALLKTIA
;
A
#
# COMPACT_ATOMS: atom_id res chain seq x y z
N MET A 1 32.70 0.20 7.89
CA MET A 1 32.01 -0.27 6.69
C MET A 1 30.98 0.76 6.25
N GLU A 2 31.01 1.09 5.02
CA GLU A 2 30.10 2.08 4.48
C GLU A 2 28.67 1.54 4.44
N GLN A 3 27.72 2.35 4.85
CA GLN A 3 26.30 2.00 4.73
C GLN A 3 25.90 1.95 3.25
N PRO A 4 25.14 0.94 2.82
CA PRO A 4 24.59 0.97 1.47
C PRO A 4 23.73 2.22 1.31
N SER A 5 23.75 2.81 0.12
CA SER A 5 22.82 3.89 -0.18
C SER A 5 21.38 3.38 -0.11
N LEU A 6 20.41 4.26 0.04
CA LEU A 6 19.00 3.88 0.13
C LEU A 6 18.54 3.05 -1.06
N ASN A 7 19.06 3.32 -2.27
CA ASN A 7 18.72 2.56 -3.46
C ASN A 7 19.44 1.22 -3.56
N GLN A 8 20.43 0.95 -2.68
CA GLN A 8 21.12 -0.34 -2.57
C GLN A 8 20.65 -1.14 -1.36
N ARG A 9 19.88 -0.52 -0.47
CA ARG A 9 19.32 -1.19 0.69
C ARG A 9 18.36 -2.28 0.24
N ARG A 10 18.61 -3.52 0.69
CA ARG A 10 17.63 -4.58 0.54
C ARG A 10 16.58 -4.41 1.62
N GLY A 11 15.34 -4.49 1.22
CA GLY A 11 14.27 -4.32 2.19
C GLY A 11 12.95 -4.80 1.67
N ASP A 12 12.00 -4.76 2.58
CA ASP A 12 10.62 -5.13 2.33
C ASP A 12 9.72 -3.91 2.47
N GLY A 13 8.73 -3.85 1.62
CA GLY A 13 7.64 -2.90 1.73
C GLY A 13 6.32 -3.64 1.85
N VAL A 14 5.33 -3.00 2.44
CA VAL A 14 3.97 -3.53 2.50
C VAL A 14 3.02 -2.58 1.80
N VAL A 15 2.03 -3.15 1.14
CA VAL A 15 0.87 -2.41 0.63
C VAL A 15 -0.38 -3.07 1.21
N VAL A 16 -1.35 -2.25 1.59
CA VAL A 16 -2.48 -2.69 2.42
C VAL A 16 -3.78 -2.42 1.69
N ALA A 17 -4.56 -3.47 1.50
CA ALA A 17 -5.83 -3.40 0.78
C ALA A 17 -7.00 -3.61 1.71
N CYS A 18 -7.80 -2.56 1.88
CA CYS A 18 -9.04 -2.61 2.65
C CYS A 18 -10.22 -2.38 1.72
N ARG A 19 -11.20 -3.28 1.78
CA ARG A 19 -12.41 -3.20 0.94
C ARG A 19 -13.60 -2.74 1.79
N ARG A 20 -14.36 -1.83 1.23
CA ARG A 20 -15.61 -1.35 1.81
C ARG A 20 -16.76 -2.25 1.35
N ALA A 21 -17.91 -2.16 2.03
CA ALA A 21 -19.08 -3.00 1.74
C ALA A 21 -19.66 -2.81 0.32
N ASP A 22 -19.38 -1.68 -0.31
CA ASP A 22 -19.81 -1.39 -1.69
C ASP A 22 -18.81 -1.85 -2.76
N ASP A 23 -17.91 -2.77 -2.40
CA ASP A 23 -16.87 -3.32 -3.28
C ASP A 23 -15.82 -2.30 -3.75
N ARG A 24 -15.67 -1.21 -3.04
CA ARG A 24 -14.63 -0.23 -3.30
C ARG A 24 -13.46 -0.44 -2.36
N TRP A 25 -12.27 -0.25 -2.90
CA TRP A 25 -11.01 -0.42 -2.18
C TRP A 25 -10.44 0.94 -1.82
N LEU A 26 -9.73 0.99 -0.70
CA LEU A 26 -9.08 2.21 -0.21
C LEU A 26 -7.77 2.44 -0.95
N PHE A 27 -7.72 3.51 -1.73
CA PHE A 27 -6.52 3.97 -2.42
C PHE A 27 -6.14 5.35 -1.94
N ILE A 28 -4.90 5.71 -2.16
CA ILE A 28 -4.40 7.05 -1.92
C ILE A 28 -3.81 7.63 -3.20
N ARG A 29 -3.91 8.95 -3.34
CA ARG A 29 -3.06 9.69 -4.26
C ARG A 29 -1.86 10.17 -3.46
N ARG A 30 -0.67 9.81 -3.89
CA ARG A 30 0.57 10.18 -3.21
C ARG A 30 0.77 11.68 -3.27
N SER A 31 1.32 12.27 -2.19
CA SER A 31 1.57 13.71 -2.19
C SER A 31 2.62 14.09 -3.24
N ALA A 32 2.66 15.38 -3.59
CA ALA A 32 3.67 15.89 -4.52
C ALA A 32 5.09 15.86 -3.93
N MET A 33 5.21 15.62 -2.61
CA MET A 33 6.47 15.72 -1.87
C MET A 33 7.16 14.37 -1.64
N VAL A 34 6.54 13.28 -2.04
CA VAL A 34 7.08 11.93 -1.84
C VAL A 34 7.45 11.31 -3.20
N ARG A 35 8.11 10.15 -3.14
CA ARG A 35 8.45 9.37 -4.33
C ARG A 35 7.19 9.00 -5.10
N ALA A 36 7.29 8.91 -6.44
CA ALA A 36 6.16 8.68 -7.35
C ALA A 36 5.02 9.68 -7.07
N PRO A 37 5.30 11.00 -7.15
CA PRO A 37 4.35 12.02 -6.74
C PRO A 37 3.06 11.95 -7.55
N LEU A 38 1.93 12.17 -6.87
CA LEU A 38 0.59 12.24 -7.45
C LEU A 38 0.11 10.95 -8.14
N GLN A 39 0.85 9.86 -8.02
CA GLN A 39 0.39 8.54 -8.46
C GLN A 39 -0.64 7.98 -7.49
N VAL A 40 -1.50 7.11 -7.99
CA VAL A 40 -2.54 6.43 -7.18
C VAL A 40 -2.06 5.02 -6.86
N CYS A 41 -2.16 4.63 -5.59
CA CYS A 41 -1.74 3.32 -5.12
C CYS A 41 -2.48 2.94 -3.84
N PHE A 42 -2.32 1.69 -3.42
CA PHE A 42 -2.72 1.30 -2.07
C PHE A 42 -1.80 1.97 -1.04
N PRO A 43 -2.30 2.28 0.15
CA PRO A 43 -1.44 2.79 1.22
C PRO A 43 -0.42 1.73 1.65
N GLY A 44 0.70 2.17 2.17
CA GLY A 44 1.77 1.28 2.63
C GLY A 44 3.09 2.01 2.73
N GLY A 45 4.15 1.25 2.92
CA GLY A 45 5.50 1.79 3.03
C GLY A 45 6.51 0.74 3.44
N TRP A 46 7.69 1.19 3.84
CA TRP A 46 8.79 0.32 4.23
C TRP A 46 8.51 -0.43 5.53
N VAL A 47 8.97 -1.68 5.59
CA VAL A 47 9.07 -2.42 6.85
C VAL A 47 10.36 -1.99 7.53
N ASP A 48 10.27 -1.51 8.76
CA ASP A 48 11.45 -1.06 9.52
C ASP A 48 12.21 -2.27 10.07
N ASP A 49 13.49 -2.07 10.37
CA ASP A 49 14.32 -3.12 10.96
C ASP A 49 13.68 -3.61 12.26
N GLY A 50 13.56 -4.94 12.38
CA GLY A 50 12.97 -5.56 13.57
C GLY A 50 11.44 -5.55 13.60
N GLU A 51 10.80 -4.96 12.61
CA GLU A 51 9.34 -4.89 12.50
C GLU A 51 8.83 -6.04 11.63
N SER A 52 7.71 -6.65 12.02
CA SER A 52 7.03 -7.61 11.16
C SER A 52 6.23 -6.87 10.08
N GLN A 53 5.83 -7.59 9.04
CA GLN A 53 4.96 -7.01 8.00
C GLN A 53 3.62 -6.56 8.58
N ILE A 54 3.06 -7.32 9.51
CA ILE A 54 1.80 -6.95 10.18
C ILE A 54 1.94 -5.66 10.96
N GLU A 55 3.04 -5.54 11.71
CA GLU A 55 3.33 -4.30 12.46
C GLU A 55 3.52 -3.11 11.52
N ALA A 56 4.24 -3.33 10.42
CA ALA A 56 4.47 -2.29 9.40
C ALA A 56 3.14 -1.84 8.78
N ALA A 57 2.27 -2.79 8.43
CA ALA A 57 0.96 -2.47 7.86
C ALA A 57 0.13 -1.61 8.81
N ARG A 58 0.10 -1.97 10.09
CA ARG A 58 -0.62 -1.19 11.11
C ARG A 58 -0.03 0.21 11.28
N ARG A 59 1.29 0.31 11.37
CA ARG A 59 1.99 1.59 11.54
C ARG A 59 1.78 2.53 10.37
N GLU A 60 1.95 2.02 9.15
CA GLU A 60 1.79 2.82 7.94
C GLU A 60 0.36 3.35 7.78
N MET A 61 -0.64 2.54 8.10
CA MET A 61 -2.03 2.98 8.06
C MET A 61 -2.32 4.08 9.07
N ARG A 62 -1.73 4.01 10.27
CA ARG A 62 -1.84 5.09 11.26
C ARG A 62 -1.15 6.36 10.78
N GLU A 63 0.06 6.23 10.25
CA GLU A 63 0.86 7.38 9.81
C GLU A 63 0.24 8.09 8.61
N GLU A 64 -0.24 7.34 7.62
CA GLU A 64 -0.77 7.91 6.39
C GLU A 64 -2.22 8.36 6.51
N LEU A 65 -3.05 7.62 7.24
CA LEU A 65 -4.50 7.77 7.21
C LEU A 65 -5.17 7.87 8.58
N ASP A 66 -4.39 7.88 9.65
CA ASP A 66 -4.92 7.85 11.02
C ASP A 66 -5.95 6.73 11.20
N ALA A 67 -5.66 5.57 10.64
CA ALA A 67 -6.59 4.45 10.57
C ALA A 67 -6.05 3.21 11.28
N GLU A 68 -6.95 2.50 11.95
CA GLU A 68 -6.66 1.20 12.53
C GLU A 68 -7.11 0.09 11.58
N VAL A 69 -6.24 -0.88 11.37
CA VAL A 69 -6.53 -2.03 10.49
C VAL A 69 -6.18 -3.33 11.18
N GLU A 70 -6.85 -4.40 10.75
CA GLU A 70 -6.49 -5.76 11.10
C GLU A 70 -5.99 -6.45 9.83
N PRO A 71 -4.68 -6.67 9.70
CA PRO A 71 -4.15 -7.45 8.58
C PRO A 71 -4.62 -8.90 8.68
N LEU A 72 -5.14 -9.44 7.58
CA LEU A 72 -5.73 -10.78 7.55
C LEU A 72 -4.86 -11.80 6.86
N GLN A 73 -4.34 -11.46 5.68
CA GLN A 73 -3.63 -12.42 4.84
C GLN A 73 -2.72 -11.69 3.86
N CYS A 74 -1.49 -12.18 3.73
CA CYS A 74 -0.61 -11.76 2.64
C CYS A 74 -1.03 -12.53 1.38
N VAL A 75 -1.44 -11.83 0.34
CA VAL A 75 -1.99 -12.44 -0.88
C VAL A 75 -1.11 -12.24 -2.10
N TRP A 76 -0.08 -11.41 -2.00
CA TRP A 76 0.74 -11.06 -3.16
C TRP A 76 2.15 -10.66 -2.73
N ARG A 77 3.10 -10.95 -3.61
CA ARG A 77 4.50 -10.59 -3.44
C ARG A 77 5.08 -10.21 -4.78
N HIS A 78 5.87 -9.14 -4.82
CA HIS A 78 6.62 -8.76 -6.02
C HIS A 78 8.04 -8.36 -5.63
N GLN A 79 9.03 -9.06 -6.17
CA GLN A 79 10.42 -8.72 -6.01
C GLN A 79 10.88 -7.94 -7.24
N PHE A 80 11.35 -6.71 -7.04
CA PHE A 80 11.85 -5.89 -8.14
C PHE A 80 13.19 -6.43 -8.64
N SER A 81 13.37 -6.45 -9.96
CA SER A 81 14.65 -6.86 -10.56
C SER A 81 15.64 -5.72 -10.60
N GLU A 82 15.16 -4.49 -10.69
CA GLU A 82 15.98 -3.28 -10.87
C GLU A 82 16.36 -2.59 -9.56
N ARG A 83 15.86 -3.04 -8.44
CA ARG A 83 16.19 -2.48 -7.12
C ARG A 83 15.94 -3.50 -6.00
N PRO A 84 16.64 -3.34 -4.85
CA PRO A 84 16.57 -4.33 -3.77
C PRO A 84 15.32 -4.16 -2.89
N LEU A 85 14.15 -4.33 -3.49
CA LEU A 85 12.86 -4.18 -2.81
C LEU A 85 11.95 -5.35 -3.15
N THR A 86 11.33 -5.91 -2.12
CA THR A 86 10.21 -6.84 -2.26
C THR A 86 8.97 -6.19 -1.66
N LEU A 87 7.90 -6.12 -2.42
CA LEU A 87 6.60 -5.66 -1.94
C LEU A 87 5.74 -6.85 -1.53
N TRP A 88 5.09 -6.72 -0.40
CA TRP A 88 4.16 -7.71 0.12
C TRP A 88 2.77 -7.08 0.21
N GLY A 89 1.81 -7.68 -0.46
CA GLY A 89 0.43 -7.19 -0.51
C GLY A 89 -0.46 -7.90 0.49
N TRP A 90 -1.04 -7.13 1.40
CA TRP A 90 -1.87 -7.64 2.49
C TRP A 90 -3.33 -7.25 2.31
N LEU A 91 -4.20 -8.25 2.41
CA LEU A 91 -5.63 -8.02 2.61
C LEU A 91 -5.85 -7.69 4.08
N ALA A 92 -6.59 -6.64 4.36
CA ALA A 92 -6.84 -6.19 5.73
C ALA A 92 -8.28 -5.69 5.89
N THR A 93 -8.73 -5.67 7.13
CA THR A 93 -10.02 -5.07 7.51
C THR A 93 -9.76 -3.69 8.08
N LEU A 94 -10.46 -2.69 7.58
CA LEU A 94 -10.44 -1.35 8.17
C LEU A 94 -11.33 -1.34 9.41
N LYS A 95 -10.72 -1.01 10.56
CA LYS A 95 -11.41 -1.00 11.86
C LYS A 95 -11.95 0.39 12.19
N SER A 96 -11.36 1.42 11.65
CA SER A 96 -11.78 2.79 11.87
C SER A 96 -13.01 3.13 11.03
N PRO A 97 -13.96 3.93 11.55
CA PRO A 97 -15.15 4.32 10.78
C PRO A 97 -14.83 5.29 9.65
N SER A 98 -13.70 5.99 9.73
CA SER A 98 -13.26 6.96 8.74
C SER A 98 -11.74 7.03 8.72
N VAL A 99 -11.19 7.65 7.68
CA VAL A 99 -9.75 7.86 7.54
C VAL A 99 -9.46 9.35 7.39
N THR A 100 -8.29 9.77 7.88
CA THR A 100 -7.84 11.15 7.80
C THR A 100 -6.45 11.17 7.17
N PRO A 101 -6.32 11.67 5.93
CA PRO A 101 -5.03 11.66 5.27
C PRO A 101 -4.03 12.60 5.93
N ASN A 102 -2.78 12.15 6.03
CA ASN A 102 -1.64 12.97 6.40
C ASN A 102 -1.18 13.74 5.16
N PRO A 103 -1.34 15.06 5.10
CA PRO A 103 -1.07 15.81 3.87
C PRO A 103 0.40 15.82 3.43
N LEU A 104 1.32 15.47 4.32
CA LEU A 104 2.74 15.34 3.96
C LEU A 104 3.00 14.11 3.09
N GLU A 105 2.17 13.10 3.19
CA GLU A 105 2.34 11.84 2.47
C GLU A 105 1.21 11.55 1.49
N VAL A 106 0.01 12.02 1.77
CA VAL A 106 -1.21 11.69 1.04
C VAL A 106 -1.90 12.97 0.57
N HIS A 107 -2.06 13.07 -0.75
CA HIS A 107 -2.75 14.21 -1.35
C HIS A 107 -4.26 14.08 -1.20
N GLU A 108 -4.79 12.88 -1.46
CA GLU A 108 -6.23 12.59 -1.29
C GLU A 108 -6.47 11.08 -1.13
N VAL A 109 -7.63 10.76 -0.60
CA VAL A 109 -8.11 9.38 -0.48
C VAL A 109 -9.11 9.13 -1.60
N LEU A 110 -9.01 7.94 -2.24
CA LEU A 110 -9.94 7.51 -3.26
C LEU A 110 -10.51 6.13 -2.90
N TRP A 111 -11.81 5.99 -3.08
CA TRP A 111 -12.47 4.70 -2.96
C TRP A 111 -12.86 4.24 -4.37
N LEU A 112 -12.18 3.22 -4.87
CA LEU A 112 -12.32 2.77 -6.25
C LEU A 112 -12.68 1.29 -6.31
N THR A 113 -13.54 0.93 -7.26
CA THR A 113 -13.72 -0.48 -7.59
C THR A 113 -12.43 -1.01 -8.22
N ALA A 114 -12.27 -2.33 -8.24
CA ALA A 114 -11.10 -2.94 -8.89
C ALA A 114 -11.00 -2.49 -10.36
N GLU A 115 -12.12 -2.45 -11.07
CA GLU A 115 -12.15 -2.03 -12.48
C GLU A 115 -11.73 -0.56 -12.63
N GLU A 116 -12.27 0.33 -11.82
CA GLU A 116 -11.87 1.74 -11.83
C GLU A 116 -10.38 1.91 -11.57
N ALA A 117 -9.84 1.13 -10.63
CA ALA A 117 -8.43 1.22 -10.26
C ALA A 117 -7.50 0.77 -11.38
N VAL A 118 -7.76 -0.40 -11.98
CA VAL A 118 -6.88 -0.90 -13.06
C VAL A 118 -6.91 -0.02 -14.30
N ASN A 119 -7.97 0.74 -14.49
CA ASN A 119 -8.14 1.65 -15.63
C ASN A 119 -7.78 3.11 -15.29
N HIS A 120 -7.35 3.37 -14.05
CA HIS A 120 -7.04 4.74 -13.64
C HIS A 120 -5.75 5.22 -14.33
N PRO A 121 -5.74 6.43 -14.92
CA PRO A 121 -4.57 6.91 -15.67
C PRO A 121 -3.33 7.12 -14.81
N ASP A 122 -3.49 7.33 -13.50
CA ASP A 122 -2.37 7.59 -12.60
C ASP A 122 -2.03 6.39 -11.70
N ILE A 123 -2.58 5.22 -12.00
CA ILE A 123 -2.33 4.04 -11.18
C ILE A 123 -0.85 3.65 -11.20
N LEU A 124 -0.28 3.40 -10.04
CA LEU A 124 1.12 2.99 -9.92
C LEU A 124 1.31 1.61 -10.53
N PRO A 125 2.39 1.39 -11.33
CA PRO A 125 2.68 0.07 -11.89
C PRO A 125 2.72 -1.03 -10.81
N ARG A 126 2.32 -2.24 -11.16
CA ARG A 126 2.21 -3.44 -10.32
C ARG A 126 0.94 -3.50 -9.48
N THR A 127 0.20 -2.40 -9.33
CA THR A 127 -1.06 -2.39 -8.58
C THR A 127 -2.08 -3.36 -9.19
N ASP A 128 -2.12 -3.45 -10.51
CA ASP A 128 -3.01 -4.38 -11.23
C ASP A 128 -2.75 -5.84 -10.84
N ALA A 129 -1.50 -6.24 -10.68
CA ALA A 129 -1.13 -7.60 -10.27
C ALA A 129 -1.60 -7.90 -8.85
N PHE A 130 -1.46 -6.94 -7.93
CA PHE A 130 -1.97 -7.09 -6.57
C PHE A 130 -3.50 -7.18 -6.56
N ILE A 131 -4.17 -6.33 -7.34
CA ILE A 131 -5.65 -6.38 -7.46
C ILE A 131 -6.08 -7.76 -7.96
N ALA A 132 -5.41 -8.31 -8.97
CA ALA A 132 -5.73 -9.64 -9.48
C ALA A 132 -5.62 -10.73 -8.38
N ALA A 133 -4.58 -10.65 -7.55
CA ALA A 133 -4.40 -11.57 -6.43
C ALA A 133 -5.51 -11.40 -5.39
N LEU A 134 -5.90 -10.16 -5.07
CA LEU A 134 -6.99 -9.88 -4.15
C LEU A 134 -8.31 -10.49 -4.64
N LEU A 135 -8.65 -10.29 -5.91
CA LEU A 135 -9.89 -10.80 -6.48
C LEU A 135 -9.94 -12.32 -6.47
N LYS A 136 -8.82 -12.99 -6.66
CA LYS A 136 -8.70 -14.44 -6.55
C LYS A 136 -8.96 -14.92 -5.12
N THR A 137 -8.45 -14.20 -4.15
CA THR A 137 -8.53 -14.57 -2.73
C THR A 137 -9.95 -14.43 -2.20
N ILE A 138 -10.68 -13.40 -2.62
CA ILE A 138 -12.03 -13.12 -2.13
C ILE A 138 -13.13 -13.78 -2.96
N ALA A 139 -12.76 -14.42 -4.06
CA ALA A 139 -13.73 -15.12 -4.94
C ALA A 139 -14.32 -16.35 -4.28
#